data_7a28e0d4e6684fa024f48c4fda228609
#
_entry.id   7a28e0d4e6684fa024f48c4fda228609
#
_cell.length_a   1.000
_cell.length_b   1.000
_cell.length_c   1.000
_cell.angle_alpha   90.00
_cell.angle_beta   90.00
_cell.angle_gamma   90.00
#
_symmetry.space_group_name_H-M   'P 1'
#
loop_
_entity.id
_entity.type
_entity.pdbx_description
1 polymer ?
#
loop_
_entity_poly.entity_id
_entity_poly.type
_entity_poly.pdbx_seq_one_letter_code
_entity_poly.pdbx_strand_id
1 'polypeptide(L)'
;MEGTRVPPVPDSLRELAPAALRQAAQVAPELEPWVDNFVPEMALVNYYPPGSAMGMHVDDSEESSAPVISLSIGDEALFRIGHTENRTKPWDDVTLCSGDLVVFGGPKRFAYHGVVRVNDGTLPEGCGLQEGRINITTVSY
;
A
#
# COMPACT_ATOMS: atom_id res chain seq x y z
N MET A 1 -7.64 -0.89 26.05
CA MET A 1 -8.82 -1.73 25.93
C MET A 1 -8.41 -3.19 25.96
N GLU A 2 -8.94 -3.88 26.91
CA GLU A 2 -8.69 -5.31 27.01
C GLU A 2 -9.52 -6.09 26.00
N GLY A 3 -8.98 -7.19 25.56
CA GLY A 3 -9.71 -8.21 24.83
C GLY A 3 -9.74 -8.05 23.33
N THR A 4 -9.33 -6.91 22.77
CA THR A 4 -9.26 -6.81 21.32
C THR A 4 -7.85 -7.17 20.86
N ARG A 5 -7.74 -8.34 20.24
CA ARG A 5 -6.50 -8.79 19.63
C ARG A 5 -6.53 -8.49 18.15
N VAL A 6 -5.45 -7.91 17.64
CA VAL A 6 -5.22 -7.86 16.20
C VAL A 6 -4.91 -9.27 15.74
N PRO A 7 -5.67 -9.83 14.78
CA PRO A 7 -5.36 -11.14 14.26
C PRO A 7 -3.96 -11.18 13.64
N PRO A 8 -3.27 -12.32 13.66
CA PRO A 8 -1.99 -12.43 13.00
C PRO A 8 -2.14 -12.22 11.49
N VAL A 9 -1.10 -11.68 10.86
CA VAL A 9 -1.07 -11.52 9.41
C VAL A 9 -1.16 -12.90 8.75
N PRO A 10 -2.04 -13.10 7.76
CA PRO A 10 -2.12 -14.37 7.04
C PRO A 10 -0.78 -14.78 6.42
N ASP A 11 -0.54 -16.07 6.33
CA ASP A 11 0.74 -16.60 5.82
C ASP A 11 1.05 -16.09 4.42
N SER A 12 0.06 -15.98 3.56
CA SER A 12 0.25 -15.46 2.20
C SER A 12 0.86 -14.07 2.18
N LEU A 13 0.40 -13.19 3.07
CA LEU A 13 0.94 -11.82 3.18
C LEU A 13 2.30 -11.80 3.88
N ARG A 14 2.51 -12.69 4.84
CA ARG A 14 3.79 -12.80 5.53
C ARG A 14 4.90 -13.23 4.59
N GLU A 15 4.59 -14.02 3.59
CA GLU A 15 5.53 -14.46 2.56
C GLU A 15 5.68 -13.43 1.45
N LEU A 16 4.57 -12.81 1.06
CA LEU A 16 4.55 -11.84 -0.02
C LEU A 16 5.33 -10.57 0.33
N ALA A 17 5.18 -10.07 1.55
CA ALA A 17 5.76 -8.79 1.94
C ALA A 17 7.30 -8.78 1.85
N PRO A 18 8.02 -9.78 2.41
CA PRO A 18 9.47 -9.82 2.23
C PRO A 18 9.91 -10.01 0.78
N ALA A 19 9.17 -10.79 0.00
CA ALA A 19 9.49 -11.00 -1.41
C ALA A 19 9.34 -9.70 -2.21
N ALA A 20 8.26 -8.95 -1.96
CA ALA A 20 8.04 -7.66 -2.59
C ALA A 20 9.15 -6.66 -2.22
N LEU A 21 9.52 -6.63 -0.96
CA LEU A 21 10.56 -5.74 -0.46
C LEU A 21 11.93 -6.07 -1.08
N ARG A 22 12.23 -7.36 -1.24
CA ARG A 22 13.47 -7.78 -1.88
C ARG A 22 13.54 -7.33 -3.34
N GLN A 23 12.43 -7.43 -4.07
CA GLN A 23 12.36 -6.93 -5.44
C GLN A 23 12.49 -5.41 -5.50
N ALA A 24 11.80 -4.70 -4.62
CA ALA A 24 11.85 -3.25 -4.57
C ALA A 24 13.25 -2.75 -4.26
N ALA A 25 14.00 -3.43 -3.40
CA ALA A 25 15.35 -3.06 -3.03
C ALA A 25 16.33 -3.12 -4.22
N GLN A 26 16.02 -3.90 -5.25
CA GLN A 26 16.87 -3.98 -6.45
C GLN A 26 16.88 -2.67 -7.24
N VAL A 27 15.79 -1.90 -7.16
CA VAL A 27 15.67 -0.60 -7.85
C VAL A 27 15.73 0.57 -6.88
N ALA A 28 15.58 0.33 -5.59
CA ALA A 28 15.63 1.33 -4.52
C ALA A 28 16.57 0.85 -3.41
N PRO A 29 17.89 1.09 -3.56
CA PRO A 29 18.89 0.56 -2.60
C PRO A 29 18.67 0.98 -1.17
N GLU A 30 17.99 2.08 -0.91
CA GLU A 30 17.65 2.55 0.43
C GLU A 30 16.74 1.60 1.19
N LEU A 31 16.10 0.66 0.51
CA LEU A 31 15.27 -0.37 1.13
C LEU A 31 16.07 -1.60 1.58
N GLU A 32 17.30 -1.73 1.15
CA GLU A 32 18.13 -2.91 1.41
C GLU A 32 18.22 -3.28 2.91
N PRO A 33 18.41 -2.33 3.83
CA PRO A 33 18.49 -2.67 5.25
C PRO A 33 17.23 -3.35 5.80
N TRP A 34 16.09 -3.17 5.15
CA TRP A 34 14.82 -3.73 5.60
C TRP A 34 14.52 -5.11 5.04
N VAL A 35 15.26 -5.57 4.03
CA VAL A 35 14.99 -6.86 3.37
C VAL A 35 14.97 -8.02 4.39
N ASP A 36 15.91 -8.02 5.33
CA ASP A 36 15.99 -9.06 6.36
C ASP A 36 15.40 -8.64 7.71
N ASN A 37 14.99 -7.38 7.84
CA ASN A 37 14.54 -6.82 9.12
C ASN A 37 13.05 -6.49 9.16
N PHE A 38 12.36 -6.53 8.02
CA PHE A 38 10.94 -6.26 7.97
C PHE A 38 10.15 -7.42 8.56
N VAL A 39 9.34 -7.12 9.56
CA VAL A 39 8.47 -8.13 10.19
C VAL A 39 7.03 -7.73 9.91
N PRO A 40 6.28 -8.51 9.11
CA PRO A 40 4.86 -8.23 8.86
C PRO A 40 4.05 -8.47 10.14
N GLU A 41 3.72 -7.39 10.83
CA GLU A 41 3.03 -7.46 12.13
C GLU A 41 1.55 -7.18 12.03
N MET A 42 1.13 -6.34 11.09
CA MET A 42 -0.26 -5.99 10.92
C MET A 42 -0.57 -5.73 9.46
N ALA A 43 -1.78 -6.12 9.05
CA ALA A 43 -2.33 -5.80 7.73
C ALA A 43 -3.62 -5.02 7.92
N LEU A 44 -3.74 -3.90 7.22
CA LEU A 44 -4.93 -3.06 7.19
C LEU A 44 -5.61 -3.23 5.86
N VAL A 45 -6.91 -3.48 5.87
CA VAL A 45 -7.71 -3.67 4.67
C VAL A 45 -8.70 -2.53 4.51
N ASN A 46 -8.64 -1.85 3.37
CA ASN A 46 -9.57 -0.78 3.02
C ASN A 46 -10.30 -1.13 1.74
N TYR A 47 -11.62 -0.95 1.74
CA TYR A 47 -12.44 -1.14 0.56
C TYR A 47 -12.85 0.21 -0.02
N TYR A 48 -12.70 0.34 -1.34
CA TYR A 48 -13.07 1.53 -2.10
C TYR A 48 -14.17 1.15 -3.09
N PRO A 49 -15.39 1.66 -2.90
CA PRO A 49 -16.46 1.47 -3.89
C PRO A 49 -16.09 2.06 -5.25
N PRO A 50 -16.72 1.60 -6.34
CA PRO A 50 -16.49 2.20 -7.65
C PRO A 50 -16.72 3.71 -7.65
N GLY A 51 -15.85 4.44 -8.32
CA GLY A 51 -15.94 5.90 -8.41
C GLY A 51 -15.48 6.64 -7.17
N SER A 52 -15.07 5.94 -6.11
CA SER A 52 -14.60 6.58 -4.88
C SER A 52 -13.19 7.16 -5.05
N ALA A 53 -12.82 8.00 -4.10
CA ALA A 53 -11.51 8.62 -4.03
C ALA A 53 -11.06 8.71 -2.58
N MET A 54 -9.75 8.90 -2.38
CA MET A 54 -9.19 9.21 -1.08
C MET A 54 -8.23 10.37 -1.24
N GLY A 55 -8.41 11.41 -0.43
CA GLY A 55 -7.55 12.58 -0.47
C GLY A 55 -6.10 12.27 -0.11
N MET A 56 -5.22 13.19 -0.44
CA MET A 56 -3.81 13.09 -0.11
C MET A 56 -3.62 13.04 1.40
N HIS A 57 -2.87 12.06 1.87
CA HIS A 57 -2.61 11.82 3.28
C HIS A 57 -1.22 11.20 3.46
N VAL A 58 -0.81 11.05 4.70
CA VAL A 58 0.45 10.41 5.09
C VAL A 58 0.12 9.24 6.01
N ASP A 59 0.81 8.13 5.84
CA ASP A 59 0.73 6.99 6.75
C ASP A 59 1.76 7.19 7.87
N ASP A 60 1.39 7.95 8.87
CA ASP A 60 2.26 8.32 9.98
C ASP A 60 1.77 7.85 11.34
N SER A 61 0.77 6.98 11.36
CA SER A 61 0.22 6.42 12.60
C SER A 61 1.14 5.39 13.26
N GLU A 62 2.06 4.82 12.50
CA GLU A 62 3.07 3.90 13.01
C GLU A 62 4.30 4.67 13.48
N GLU A 63 4.86 4.24 14.60
CA GLU A 63 6.08 4.85 15.13
C GLU A 63 7.33 4.44 14.35
N SER A 64 7.23 3.37 13.58
CA SER A 64 8.35 2.83 12.83
C SER A 64 8.54 3.56 11.50
N SER A 65 9.80 3.70 11.08
CA SER A 65 10.16 4.17 9.76
C SER A 65 10.29 3.03 8.74
N ALA A 66 9.89 1.82 9.11
CA ALA A 66 9.91 0.66 8.23
C ALA A 66 9.05 0.92 6.98
N PRO A 67 9.41 0.33 5.84
CA PRO A 67 8.58 0.46 4.64
C PRO A 67 7.17 -0.05 4.85
N VAL A 68 6.25 0.50 4.08
CA VAL A 68 4.85 0.06 4.03
C VAL A 68 4.64 -0.63 2.69
N ILE A 69 4.01 -1.80 2.71
CA ILE A 69 3.79 -2.60 1.50
C ILE A 69 2.30 -2.68 1.23
N SER A 70 1.88 -2.16 0.07
CA SER A 70 0.48 -2.01 -0.29
C SER A 70 0.14 -2.86 -1.51
N LEU A 71 -0.82 -3.77 -1.35
CA LEU A 71 -1.33 -4.64 -2.41
C LEU A 71 -2.70 -4.14 -2.87
N SER A 72 -2.89 -4.02 -4.18
CA SER A 72 -4.16 -3.64 -4.78
C SER A 72 -4.86 -4.86 -5.36
N ILE A 73 -6.18 -4.99 -5.12
CA ILE A 73 -7.01 -6.06 -5.67
C ILE A 73 -8.31 -5.44 -6.16
N GLY A 74 -8.75 -5.79 -7.36
CA GLY A 74 -10.03 -5.35 -7.91
C GLY A 74 -9.89 -4.33 -9.02
N ASP A 75 -10.75 -3.30 -8.99
CA ASP A 75 -10.75 -2.26 -10.00
C ASP A 75 -9.45 -1.44 -9.99
N GLU A 76 -9.08 -0.91 -11.14
CA GLU A 76 -7.95 0.00 -11.27
C GLU A 76 -8.17 1.27 -10.46
N ALA A 77 -7.09 1.79 -9.89
CA ALA A 77 -7.10 3.07 -9.20
C ALA A 77 -6.05 3.99 -9.78
N LEU A 78 -6.39 5.26 -9.96
CA LEU A 78 -5.40 6.27 -10.27
C LEU A 78 -4.81 6.75 -8.95
N PHE A 79 -3.56 6.37 -8.72
CA PHE A 79 -2.84 6.63 -7.49
C PHE A 79 -1.92 7.83 -7.67
N ARG A 80 -1.90 8.72 -6.68
CA ARG A 80 -1.10 9.94 -6.72
C ARG A 80 -0.13 9.97 -5.57
N ILE A 81 1.13 10.27 -5.86
CA ILE A 81 2.17 10.44 -4.84
C ILE A 81 2.81 11.82 -4.97
N GLY A 82 2.97 12.51 -3.85
CA GLY A 82 3.53 13.85 -3.81
C GLY A 82 5.05 13.86 -3.66
N HIS A 83 5.63 15.02 -3.96
CA HIS A 83 7.06 15.26 -3.86
C HIS A 83 7.39 16.40 -2.92
N THR A 84 6.40 16.90 -2.18
CA THR A 84 6.58 17.98 -1.20
C THR A 84 6.20 17.49 0.19
N GLU A 85 6.44 18.33 1.18
CA GLU A 85 6.10 18.04 2.58
C GLU A 85 4.60 18.25 2.86
N ASN A 86 3.82 18.57 1.86
CA ASN A 86 2.39 18.83 1.99
C ASN A 86 1.62 18.25 0.79
N ARG A 87 0.38 18.68 0.60
CA ARG A 87 -0.50 18.16 -0.45
C ARG A 87 -0.37 18.86 -1.79
N THR A 88 0.61 19.75 -1.94
CA THR A 88 0.76 20.55 -3.16
C THR A 88 1.56 19.83 -4.24
N LYS A 89 1.39 20.30 -5.47
CA LYS A 89 2.20 19.83 -6.60
C LYS A 89 3.69 20.14 -6.36
N PRO A 90 4.60 19.39 -6.98
CA PRO A 90 4.37 18.40 -8.04
C PRO A 90 3.91 17.03 -7.51
N TRP A 91 3.21 16.27 -8.34
CA TRP A 91 2.76 14.90 -8.06
C TRP A 91 3.14 13.97 -9.20
N ASP A 92 3.23 12.68 -8.90
CA ASP A 92 3.26 11.62 -9.89
C ASP A 92 1.98 10.80 -9.78
N ASP A 93 1.37 10.50 -10.93
CA ASP A 93 0.17 9.67 -10.98
C ASP A 93 0.51 8.34 -11.65
N VAL A 94 0.06 7.26 -11.05
CA VAL A 94 0.30 5.89 -11.53
C VAL A 94 -1.02 5.12 -11.47
N THR A 95 -1.32 4.36 -12.51
CA THR A 95 -2.46 3.45 -12.48
C THR A 95 -2.05 2.16 -11.78
N LEU A 96 -2.75 1.83 -10.71
CA LEU A 96 -2.58 0.57 -9.98
C LEU A 96 -3.65 -0.41 -10.39
N CYS A 97 -3.23 -1.55 -10.92
CA CYS A 97 -4.11 -2.64 -11.32
C CYS A 97 -4.14 -3.73 -10.25
N SER A 98 -5.12 -4.62 -10.35
CA SER A 98 -5.22 -5.76 -9.44
C SER A 98 -3.93 -6.58 -9.46
N GLY A 99 -3.37 -6.84 -8.29
CA GLY A 99 -2.11 -7.55 -8.14
C GLY A 99 -0.88 -6.67 -8.05
N ASP A 100 -1.02 -5.35 -8.24
CA ASP A 100 0.12 -4.44 -8.13
C ASP A 100 0.49 -4.18 -6.68
N LEU A 101 1.79 -4.09 -6.44
CA LEU A 101 2.36 -3.77 -5.14
C LEU A 101 3.07 -2.43 -5.20
N VAL A 102 2.84 -1.61 -4.17
CA VAL A 102 3.57 -0.36 -3.96
C VAL A 102 4.32 -0.47 -2.65
N VAL A 103 5.59 -0.10 -2.67
CA VAL A 103 6.41 -0.08 -1.45
C VAL A 103 6.79 1.37 -1.17
N PHE A 104 6.37 1.86 -0.01
CA PHE A 104 6.76 3.18 0.49
C PHE A 104 7.90 3.01 1.48
N GLY A 105 9.08 3.50 1.15
CA GLY A 105 10.22 3.38 2.04
C GLY A 105 11.27 4.45 1.77
N GLY A 106 12.29 4.49 2.62
CA GLY A 106 13.34 5.46 2.50
C GLY A 106 12.82 6.90 2.52
N PRO A 107 13.27 7.74 1.59
CA PRO A 107 12.85 9.15 1.55
C PRO A 107 11.36 9.34 1.30
N LYS A 108 10.67 8.35 0.74
CA LYS A 108 9.23 8.44 0.42
C LYS A 108 8.34 7.77 1.44
N ARG A 109 8.88 7.28 2.55
CA ARG A 109 8.09 6.59 3.58
C ARG A 109 6.91 7.43 4.06
N PHE A 110 7.10 8.73 4.21
CA PHE A 110 6.08 9.66 4.70
C PHE A 110 5.60 10.62 3.62
N ALA A 111 5.69 10.22 2.35
CA ALA A 111 5.17 11.04 1.26
C ALA A 111 3.64 11.11 1.31
N TYR A 112 3.09 12.29 1.00
CA TYR A 112 1.66 12.43 0.81
C TYR A 112 1.24 11.64 -0.42
N HIS A 113 0.16 10.88 -0.29
CA HIS A 113 -0.37 10.08 -1.38
C HIS A 113 -1.88 9.94 -1.24
N GLY A 114 -2.53 9.57 -2.32
CA GLY A 114 -3.97 9.38 -2.33
C GLY A 114 -4.43 8.64 -3.56
N VAL A 115 -5.73 8.38 -3.60
CA VAL A 115 -6.40 7.76 -4.75
C VAL A 115 -7.28 8.83 -5.40
N VAL A 116 -6.96 9.20 -6.63
CA VAL A 116 -7.72 10.21 -7.37
C VAL A 116 -9.10 9.67 -7.70
N ARG A 117 -9.17 8.41 -8.13
CA ARG A 117 -10.44 7.72 -8.38
C ARG A 117 -10.21 6.22 -8.56
N VAL A 118 -11.27 5.46 -8.29
CA VAL A 118 -11.34 4.04 -8.61
C VAL A 118 -12.19 3.90 -9.88
N ASN A 119 -11.62 3.28 -10.91
CA ASN A 119 -12.28 3.16 -12.22
C ASN A 119 -13.18 1.92 -12.24
N ASP A 120 -14.50 2.15 -12.29
CA ASP A 120 -15.49 1.09 -12.32
C ASP A 120 -15.32 0.19 -13.55
N GLY A 121 -15.57 -1.10 -13.37
CA GLY A 121 -15.59 -2.06 -14.48
C GLY A 121 -14.23 -2.47 -15.02
N THR A 122 -13.15 -2.20 -14.28
CA THR A 122 -11.78 -2.51 -14.71
C THR A 122 -11.15 -3.70 -14.00
N LEU A 123 -11.85 -4.30 -13.04
CA LEU A 123 -11.30 -5.45 -12.31
C LEU A 123 -11.17 -6.67 -13.24
N PRO A 124 -10.11 -7.48 -13.03
CA PRO A 124 -9.96 -8.71 -13.82
C PRO A 124 -10.90 -9.80 -13.34
N GLU A 125 -11.26 -10.67 -14.27
CA GLU A 125 -12.03 -11.87 -13.94
C GLU A 125 -11.24 -12.74 -12.96
N GLY A 126 -11.94 -13.27 -11.96
CA GLY A 126 -11.31 -14.16 -10.97
C GLY A 126 -10.57 -13.48 -9.85
N CYS A 127 -10.62 -12.14 -9.74
CA CYS A 127 -9.93 -11.43 -8.66
C CYS A 127 -10.62 -11.59 -7.29
N GLY A 128 -11.83 -12.13 -7.25
CA GLY A 128 -12.58 -12.35 -6.02
C GLY A 128 -13.54 -11.22 -5.65
N LEU A 129 -13.52 -10.12 -6.37
CA LEU A 129 -14.44 -9.00 -6.18
C LEU A 129 -15.39 -8.90 -7.37
N GLN A 130 -16.61 -8.40 -7.11
CA GLN A 130 -17.58 -8.09 -8.16
C GLN A 130 -17.47 -6.65 -8.62
N GLU A 131 -17.05 -5.75 -7.73
CA GLU A 131 -16.84 -4.33 -8.02
C GLU A 131 -15.93 -3.72 -6.95
N GLY A 132 -15.35 -2.57 -7.27
CA GLY A 132 -14.56 -1.82 -6.32
C GLY A 132 -13.12 -2.31 -6.19
N ARG A 133 -12.42 -1.74 -5.24
CA ARG A 133 -11.02 -2.02 -5.00
C ARG A 133 -10.77 -2.27 -3.52
N ILE A 134 -9.97 -3.30 -3.23
CA ILE A 134 -9.40 -3.51 -1.90
C ILE A 134 -7.93 -3.11 -1.94
N ASN A 135 -7.50 -2.42 -0.89
CA ASN A 135 -6.09 -2.16 -0.63
C ASN A 135 -5.71 -2.86 0.67
N ILE A 136 -4.66 -3.65 0.62
CA ILE A 136 -4.13 -4.36 1.78
C ILE A 136 -2.75 -3.79 2.08
N THR A 137 -2.64 -3.09 3.21
CA THR A 137 -1.39 -2.45 3.62
C THR A 137 -0.77 -3.26 4.75
N THR A 138 0.44 -3.76 4.51
CA THR A 138 1.19 -4.53 5.51
C THR A 138 2.27 -3.66 6.12
N VAL A 139 2.32 -3.64 7.44
CA VAL A 139 3.22 -2.77 8.21
C VAL A 139 4.06 -3.57 9.19
N SER A 140 5.22 -2.99 9.54
CA SER A 140 6.13 -3.46 10.59
C SER A 140 6.28 -2.34 11.61
N TYR A 141 6.25 -2.69 12.88
CA TYR A 141 6.43 -1.71 13.96
C TYR A 141 7.89 -1.60 14.38
#